data_981a0092224e17df73628d58485b1eb5
#
_entry.id   981a0092224e17df73628d58485b1eb5
#
_cell.length_a   1.000
_cell.length_b   1.000
_cell.length_c   1.000
_cell.angle_alpha   90.00
_cell.angle_beta   90.00
_cell.angle_gamma   90.00
#
_symmetry.space_group_name_H-M   'P 1'
#
loop_
_entity.id
_entity.type
_entity.pdbx_description
1 polymer ?
#
loop_
_entity_poly.entity_id
_entity_poly.type
_entity_poly.pdbx_seq_one_letter_code
_entity_poly.pdbx_strand_id
1 'polypeptide(L)'
;MPSTVVHVALAGLVGTALLGDEFDARAIAVVMVATACIDLDVFLGWYFIGTHRAAFHTLLLPLTAAAVVYYDTRMSEQSRIRTRWGPYGSRVAWSTIAAVTLAGIGPDLTFNGVNLLYPLHDQFYAFDGELYYSTDGGIVQTFVDLEESARGTTQETQFYTGVDPEPGSTGADAGGDGGSPERIFPVVANGDQLIVVVAGVVTVAARLFERRT
;
A
#
# COMPACT_ATOMS: atom_id res chain seq x y z
N MET A 1 -5.95 10.77 -2.74
CA MET A 1 -5.26 9.51 -3.02
C MET A 1 -3.95 9.52 -2.26
N PRO A 2 -3.63 8.49 -1.47
CA PRO A 2 -2.32 8.39 -0.86
C PRO A 2 -1.23 8.28 -1.95
N SER A 3 -0.09 8.90 -1.70
CA SER A 3 1.08 8.79 -2.58
C SER A 3 1.99 7.67 -2.08
N THR A 4 2.92 7.20 -2.92
CA THR A 4 3.97 6.26 -2.51
C THR A 4 4.71 6.73 -1.25
N VAL A 5 4.90 8.05 -1.09
CA VAL A 5 5.55 8.61 0.11
C VAL A 5 4.72 8.35 1.37
N VAL A 6 3.40 8.44 1.28
CA VAL A 6 2.48 8.14 2.39
C VAL A 6 2.51 6.64 2.72
N HIS A 7 2.48 5.76 1.70
CA HIS A 7 2.60 4.32 1.89
C HIS A 7 3.92 3.93 2.57
N VAL A 8 5.03 4.52 2.13
CA VAL A 8 6.36 4.30 2.72
C VAL A 8 6.43 4.80 4.16
N ALA A 9 5.84 5.96 4.46
CA ALA A 9 5.79 6.49 5.83
C ALA A 9 4.97 5.60 6.77
N LEU A 10 3.78 5.16 6.33
CA LEU A 10 2.96 4.18 7.06
C LEU A 10 3.71 2.86 7.25
N ALA A 11 4.39 2.36 6.21
CA ALA A 11 5.21 1.17 6.32
C ALA A 11 6.35 1.33 7.33
N GLY A 12 6.92 2.54 7.42
CA GLY A 12 7.88 2.90 8.46
C GLY A 12 7.32 2.79 9.87
N LEU A 13 6.08 3.29 10.10
CA LEU A 13 5.37 3.15 11.38
C LEU A 13 5.07 1.69 11.72
N VAL A 14 4.44 0.96 10.78
CA VAL A 14 4.11 -0.46 10.95
C VAL A 14 5.38 -1.30 11.16
N GLY A 15 6.41 -1.08 10.34
CA GLY A 15 7.69 -1.77 10.45
C GLY A 15 8.38 -1.50 11.78
N THR A 16 8.39 -0.25 12.26
CA THR A 16 8.97 0.10 13.56
C THR A 16 8.26 -0.62 14.71
N ALA A 17 6.93 -0.72 14.65
CA ALA A 17 6.14 -1.43 15.66
C ALA A 17 6.35 -2.95 15.63
N LEU A 18 6.45 -3.56 14.44
CA LEU A 18 6.45 -5.02 14.30
C LEU A 18 7.85 -5.64 14.35
N LEU A 19 8.90 -4.93 13.95
CA LEU A 19 10.26 -5.46 13.96
C LEU A 19 10.79 -5.69 15.38
N GLY A 20 10.36 -4.89 16.35
CA GLY A 20 10.76 -5.06 17.76
C GLY A 20 12.27 -5.03 17.94
N ASP A 21 12.83 -6.10 18.51
CA ASP A 21 14.27 -6.24 18.73
C ASP A 21 15.09 -6.43 17.46
N GLU A 22 14.46 -6.92 16.39
CA GLU A 22 15.07 -7.11 15.07
C GLU A 22 15.08 -5.83 14.22
N PHE A 23 14.70 -4.69 14.80
CA PHE A 23 14.71 -3.42 14.09
C PHE A 23 16.15 -2.95 13.85
N ASP A 24 16.51 -2.79 12.59
CA ASP A 24 17.73 -2.12 12.14
C ASP A 24 17.50 -1.38 10.81
N ALA A 25 18.51 -0.66 10.33
CA ALA A 25 18.40 0.11 9.09
C ALA A 25 18.11 -0.76 7.86
N ARG A 26 18.55 -2.03 7.85
CA ARG A 26 18.32 -2.95 6.73
C ARG A 26 16.90 -3.50 6.78
N ALA A 27 16.45 -3.93 7.97
CA ALA A 27 15.10 -4.45 8.18
C ALA A 27 14.04 -3.41 7.79
N ILE A 28 14.16 -2.18 8.32
CA ILE A 28 13.18 -1.13 8.01
C ILE A 28 13.24 -0.70 6.54
N ALA A 29 14.42 -0.67 5.91
CA ALA A 29 14.55 -0.39 4.49
C ALA A 29 13.87 -1.47 3.64
N VAL A 30 14.00 -2.77 3.98
CA VAL A 30 13.30 -3.86 3.28
C VAL A 30 11.79 -3.67 3.36
N VAL A 31 11.26 -3.37 4.55
CA VAL A 31 9.82 -3.14 4.76
C VAL A 31 9.32 -1.96 3.91
N MET A 32 10.01 -0.82 3.97
CA MET A 32 9.62 0.41 3.26
C MET A 32 9.72 0.25 1.74
N VAL A 33 10.83 -0.34 1.24
CA VAL A 33 11.02 -0.56 -0.20
C VAL A 33 10.02 -1.57 -0.76
N ALA A 34 9.77 -2.67 -0.06
CA ALA A 34 8.76 -3.64 -0.50
C ALA A 34 7.37 -3.02 -0.61
N THR A 35 7.01 -2.14 0.34
CA THR A 35 5.74 -1.40 0.28
C THR A 35 5.72 -0.40 -0.88
N ALA A 36 6.82 0.31 -1.15
CA ALA A 36 6.91 1.22 -2.29
C ALA A 36 6.78 0.50 -3.64
N CYS A 37 7.22 -0.77 -3.72
CA CYS A 37 7.19 -1.53 -4.97
C CYS A 37 5.78 -1.85 -5.47
N ILE A 38 4.76 -1.84 -4.61
CA ILE A 38 3.39 -2.10 -5.07
C ILE A 38 2.87 -0.99 -5.99
N ASP A 39 3.29 0.26 -5.77
CA ASP A 39 2.90 1.41 -6.59
C ASP A 39 3.54 1.40 -7.99
N LEU A 40 4.46 0.47 -8.25
CA LEU A 40 5.03 0.31 -9.59
C LEU A 40 3.98 -0.13 -10.63
N ASP A 41 2.80 -0.59 -10.20
CA ASP A 41 1.72 -0.92 -11.11
C ASP A 41 1.14 0.30 -11.85
N VAL A 42 1.39 1.52 -11.37
CA VAL A 42 1.05 2.75 -12.11
C VAL A 42 1.77 2.80 -13.46
N PHE A 43 3.01 2.29 -13.53
CA PHE A 43 3.75 2.23 -14.78
C PHE A 43 3.24 1.14 -15.74
N LEU A 44 2.59 0.10 -15.19
CA LEU A 44 1.89 -0.90 -16.01
C LEU A 44 0.65 -0.27 -16.66
N GLY A 45 0.00 0.70 -16.03
CA GLY A 45 -1.12 1.45 -16.56
C GLY A 45 -0.81 2.14 -17.90
N TRP A 46 0.46 2.48 -18.16
CA TRP A 46 0.88 3.05 -19.44
C TRP A 46 0.74 2.07 -20.62
N TYR A 47 0.70 0.78 -20.36
CA TYR A 47 0.62 -0.27 -21.36
C TYR A 47 -0.68 -1.06 -21.31
N PHE A 48 -1.26 -1.20 -20.12
CA PHE A 48 -2.44 -2.03 -19.86
C PHE A 48 -3.46 -1.25 -19.05
N ILE A 49 -4.61 -0.95 -19.66
CA ILE A 49 -5.71 -0.23 -19.01
C ILE A 49 -6.17 -0.98 -17.76
N GLY A 50 -6.47 -0.26 -16.69
CA GLY A 50 -7.04 -0.80 -15.47
C GLY A 50 -6.09 -1.58 -14.56
N THR A 51 -4.79 -1.66 -14.88
CA THR A 51 -3.82 -2.42 -14.06
C THR A 51 -3.40 -1.70 -12.79
N HIS A 52 -3.49 -0.37 -12.76
CA HIS A 52 -3.20 0.40 -11.55
C HIS A 52 -4.22 0.05 -10.47
N ARG A 53 -3.75 -0.24 -9.26
CA ARG A 53 -4.51 -0.77 -8.11
C ARG A 53 -5.14 -2.14 -8.30
N ALA A 54 -4.70 -2.88 -9.33
CA ALA A 54 -5.06 -4.27 -9.56
C ALA A 54 -3.83 -5.18 -9.52
N ALA A 55 -2.79 -4.87 -10.32
CA ALA A 55 -1.69 -5.81 -10.56
C ALA A 55 -0.86 -6.10 -9.30
N PHE A 56 -0.48 -5.07 -8.54
CA PHE A 56 0.34 -5.23 -7.33
C PHE A 56 -0.41 -4.90 -6.03
N HIS A 57 -1.59 -4.31 -6.11
CA HIS A 57 -2.43 -4.02 -4.95
C HIS A 57 -3.37 -5.19 -4.57
N THR A 58 -3.27 -6.34 -5.24
CA THR A 58 -4.05 -7.53 -4.90
C THR A 58 -3.56 -8.17 -3.59
N LEU A 59 -4.49 -8.63 -2.76
CA LEU A 59 -4.19 -9.42 -1.55
C LEU A 59 -3.54 -10.78 -1.87
N LEU A 60 -3.64 -11.26 -3.11
CA LEU A 60 -3.01 -12.51 -3.50
C LEU A 60 -1.49 -12.47 -3.35
N LEU A 61 -0.85 -11.31 -3.54
CA LEU A 61 0.60 -11.16 -3.36
C LEU A 61 1.03 -11.35 -1.90
N PRO A 62 0.53 -10.57 -0.91
CA PRO A 62 0.90 -10.79 0.48
C PRO A 62 0.41 -12.14 1.03
N LEU A 63 -0.72 -12.68 0.59
CA LEU A 63 -1.19 -14.00 0.98
C LEU A 63 -0.27 -15.11 0.46
N THR A 64 0.17 -15.02 -0.79
CA THR A 64 1.13 -15.97 -1.37
C THR A 64 2.47 -15.88 -0.64
N ALA A 65 2.97 -14.67 -0.39
CA ALA A 65 4.19 -14.47 0.39
C ALA A 65 4.04 -15.04 1.81
N ALA A 66 2.90 -14.82 2.46
CA ALA A 66 2.61 -15.39 3.79
C ALA A 66 2.58 -16.93 3.76
N ALA A 67 1.95 -17.53 2.76
CA ALA A 67 1.93 -18.98 2.59
C ALA A 67 3.34 -19.56 2.41
N VAL A 68 4.17 -18.92 1.57
CA VAL A 68 5.57 -19.33 1.35
C VAL A 68 6.40 -19.21 2.63
N VAL A 69 6.31 -18.06 3.32
CA VAL A 69 7.04 -17.83 4.58
C VAL A 69 6.56 -18.81 5.67
N TYR A 70 5.26 -19.04 5.75
CA TYR A 70 4.69 -20.00 6.69
C TYR A 70 5.17 -21.42 6.39
N TYR A 71 5.09 -21.87 5.15
CA TYR A 71 5.57 -23.18 4.74
C TYR A 71 7.06 -23.36 5.08
N ASP A 72 7.92 -22.40 4.69
CA ASP A 72 9.35 -22.45 4.96
C ASP A 72 9.65 -22.49 6.47
N THR A 73 9.00 -21.63 7.24
CA THR A 73 9.36 -21.44 8.67
C THR A 73 8.68 -22.40 9.62
N ARG A 74 7.55 -23.05 9.22
CA ARG A 74 6.75 -23.89 10.12
C ARG A 74 6.62 -25.34 9.68
N MET A 75 6.64 -25.59 8.35
CA MET A 75 6.38 -26.92 7.80
C MET A 75 7.63 -27.58 7.22
N SER A 76 8.61 -26.80 6.76
CA SER A 76 9.87 -27.35 6.23
C SER A 76 10.80 -27.79 7.36
N GLU A 77 11.35 -29.01 7.26
CA GLU A 77 12.36 -29.52 8.20
C GLU A 77 13.64 -28.67 8.17
N GLN A 78 13.97 -28.11 7.01
CA GLN A 78 15.12 -27.21 6.80
C GLN A 78 14.64 -25.86 6.25
N SER A 79 14.25 -24.97 7.15
CA SER A 79 13.86 -23.63 6.79
C SER A 79 15.05 -22.86 6.19
N ARG A 80 14.90 -22.39 4.94
CA ARG A 80 15.90 -21.57 4.26
C ARG A 80 16.04 -20.19 4.91
N ILE A 81 14.92 -19.59 5.33
CA ILE A 81 14.91 -18.30 6.01
C ILE A 81 15.66 -18.40 7.33
N ARG A 82 15.34 -19.39 8.17
CA ARG A 82 15.99 -19.56 9.47
C ARG A 82 17.45 -19.95 9.35
N THR A 83 17.80 -20.81 8.39
CA THR A 83 19.19 -21.23 8.18
C THR A 83 20.07 -20.07 7.74
N ARG A 84 19.55 -19.16 6.91
CA ARG A 84 20.35 -18.06 6.35
C ARG A 84 20.33 -16.79 7.22
N TRP A 85 19.21 -16.49 7.87
CA TRP A 85 19.01 -15.21 8.59
C TRP A 85 18.51 -15.37 10.02
N GLY A 86 18.32 -16.60 10.50
CA GLY A 86 17.82 -16.86 11.85
C GLY A 86 16.42 -16.31 12.13
N PRO A 87 16.12 -15.98 13.40
CA PRO A 87 14.86 -15.35 13.80
C PRO A 87 14.62 -14.00 13.11
N TYR A 88 15.69 -13.23 12.87
CA TYR A 88 15.68 -11.95 12.16
C TYR A 88 14.97 -12.04 10.81
N GLY A 89 15.37 -13.01 9.96
CA GLY A 89 14.76 -13.14 8.64
C GLY A 89 13.26 -13.41 8.68
N SER A 90 12.83 -14.26 9.63
CA SER A 90 11.40 -14.53 9.82
C SER A 90 10.62 -13.29 10.28
N ARG A 91 11.18 -12.52 11.22
CA ARG A 91 10.56 -11.29 11.71
C ARG A 91 10.43 -10.25 10.60
N VAL A 92 11.52 -10.01 9.86
CA VAL A 92 11.51 -9.06 8.73
C VAL A 92 10.49 -9.48 7.67
N ALA A 93 10.43 -10.77 7.30
CA ALA A 93 9.49 -11.26 6.30
C ALA A 93 8.02 -11.01 6.72
N TRP A 94 7.65 -11.37 7.96
CA TRP A 94 6.29 -11.14 8.45
C TRP A 94 5.95 -9.67 8.61
N SER A 95 6.89 -8.85 9.09
CA SER A 95 6.69 -7.40 9.20
C SER A 95 6.51 -6.75 7.82
N THR A 96 7.25 -7.24 6.81
CA THR A 96 7.10 -6.77 5.42
C THR A 96 5.73 -7.12 4.85
N ILE A 97 5.28 -8.36 5.02
CA ILE A 97 3.95 -8.80 4.57
C ILE A 97 2.86 -7.95 5.22
N ALA A 98 2.95 -7.74 6.54
CA ALA A 98 1.99 -6.91 7.26
C ALA A 98 2.02 -5.44 6.78
N ALA A 99 3.20 -4.87 6.56
CA ALA A 99 3.33 -3.50 6.07
C ALA A 99 2.79 -3.33 4.65
N VAL A 100 3.11 -4.25 3.73
CA VAL A 100 2.53 -4.24 2.37
C VAL A 100 1.00 -4.29 2.41
N THR A 101 0.44 -5.15 3.27
CA THR A 101 -1.01 -5.28 3.40
C THR A 101 -1.65 -4.04 4.02
N LEU A 102 -1.13 -3.58 5.17
CA LEU A 102 -1.77 -2.52 5.98
C LEU A 102 -1.40 -1.12 5.51
N ALA A 103 -0.15 -0.89 5.10
CA ALA A 103 0.34 0.42 4.73
C ALA A 103 0.35 0.66 3.21
N GLY A 104 0.44 -0.41 2.42
CA GLY A 104 0.36 -0.33 0.98
C GLY A 104 -1.07 -0.43 0.47
N ILE A 105 -1.71 -1.60 0.63
CA ILE A 105 -3.03 -1.87 0.07
C ILE A 105 -4.15 -1.18 0.87
N GLY A 106 -4.05 -1.16 2.21
CA GLY A 106 -5.12 -0.67 3.09
C GLY A 106 -5.59 0.75 2.81
N PRO A 107 -4.69 1.76 2.74
CA PRO A 107 -5.10 3.14 2.48
C PRO A 107 -5.80 3.34 1.13
N ASP A 108 -5.38 2.62 0.11
CA ASP A 108 -6.01 2.71 -1.21
C ASP A 108 -7.41 2.10 -1.23
N LEU A 109 -7.63 1.09 -0.42
CA LEU A 109 -8.94 0.46 -0.26
C LEU A 109 -9.98 1.43 0.32
N THR A 110 -9.55 2.35 1.21
CA THR A 110 -10.45 3.34 1.83
C THR A 110 -10.62 4.62 1.02
N PHE A 111 -9.88 4.78 -0.10
CA PHE A 111 -9.99 5.99 -0.93
C PHE A 111 -10.78 5.76 -2.21
N ASN A 112 -10.18 5.09 -3.18
CA ASN A 112 -10.78 4.93 -4.51
C ASN A 112 -11.09 3.47 -4.83
N GLY A 113 -10.60 2.56 -4.02
CA GLY A 113 -10.77 1.15 -4.20
C GLY A 113 -9.56 0.43 -4.80
N VAL A 114 -9.54 -0.86 -4.56
CA VAL A 114 -8.48 -1.80 -4.93
C VAL A 114 -9.12 -3.08 -5.47
N ASN A 115 -8.51 -3.68 -6.48
CA ASN A 115 -8.90 -5.00 -6.98
C ASN A 115 -8.25 -6.10 -6.14
N LEU A 116 -8.92 -6.43 -5.03
CA LEU A 116 -8.34 -7.25 -3.96
C LEU A 116 -7.94 -8.67 -4.37
N LEU A 117 -8.61 -9.24 -5.37
CA LEU A 117 -8.43 -10.63 -5.77
C LEU A 117 -8.01 -10.79 -7.23
N TYR A 118 -7.54 -9.72 -7.87
CA TYR A 118 -7.05 -9.77 -9.24
C TYR A 118 -5.86 -10.74 -9.37
N PRO A 119 -5.77 -11.57 -10.41
CA PRO A 119 -6.70 -11.72 -11.54
C PRO A 119 -7.80 -12.78 -11.33
N LEU A 120 -7.92 -13.40 -10.17
CA LEU A 120 -8.90 -14.47 -9.91
C LEU A 120 -10.35 -13.96 -9.89
N HIS A 121 -10.54 -12.75 -9.40
CA HIS A 121 -11.82 -12.06 -9.38
C HIS A 121 -11.56 -10.61 -9.73
N ASP A 122 -12.03 -10.18 -10.90
CA ASP A 122 -11.79 -8.85 -11.42
C ASP A 122 -12.92 -7.90 -10.98
N GLN A 123 -12.77 -7.37 -9.77
CA GLN A 123 -13.67 -6.37 -9.21
C GLN A 123 -12.92 -5.44 -8.27
N PHE A 124 -13.07 -4.13 -8.48
CA PHE A 124 -12.59 -3.13 -7.54
C PHE A 124 -13.58 -2.95 -6.39
N TYR A 125 -13.05 -2.85 -5.19
CA TYR A 125 -13.79 -2.56 -3.97
C TYR A 125 -13.20 -1.35 -3.27
N ALA A 126 -14.06 -0.43 -2.82
CA ALA A 126 -13.69 0.68 -1.96
C ALA A 126 -14.50 0.60 -0.67
N PHE A 127 -13.84 0.53 0.46
CA PHE A 127 -14.49 0.58 1.77
C PHE A 127 -14.42 2.00 2.31
N ASP A 128 -15.33 2.84 1.81
CA ASP A 128 -15.52 4.21 2.27
C ASP A 128 -16.72 4.23 3.21
N GLY A 129 -16.48 4.54 4.47
CA GLY A 129 -17.53 4.49 5.47
C GLY A 129 -17.14 5.20 6.76
N GLU A 130 -18.07 5.23 7.69
CA GLU A 130 -17.94 5.87 8.99
C GLU A 130 -18.16 4.86 10.12
N LEU A 131 -17.47 5.07 11.23
CA LEU A 131 -17.71 4.39 12.49
C LEU A 131 -17.88 5.45 13.57
N TYR A 132 -19.08 5.54 14.14
CA TYR A 132 -19.37 6.50 15.20
C TYR A 132 -20.35 5.94 16.22
N TYR A 133 -20.42 6.60 17.39
CA TYR A 133 -21.41 6.35 18.41
C TYR A 133 -22.48 7.43 18.34
N SER A 134 -23.73 7.02 18.16
CA SER A 134 -24.93 7.87 18.23
C SER A 134 -25.62 7.64 19.57
N THR A 135 -26.13 8.69 20.20
CA THR A 135 -26.94 8.59 21.43
C THR A 135 -28.26 7.85 21.20
N ASP A 136 -28.77 7.89 19.99
CA ASP A 136 -30.06 7.27 19.62
C ASP A 136 -29.88 5.90 18.95
N GLY A 137 -28.82 5.73 18.16
CA GLY A 137 -28.56 4.51 17.37
C GLY A 137 -27.46 3.59 17.93
N GLY A 138 -26.74 3.99 18.99
CA GLY A 138 -25.60 3.23 19.49
C GLY A 138 -24.40 3.27 18.54
N ILE A 139 -23.69 2.15 18.39
CA ILE A 139 -22.56 2.04 17.47
C ILE A 139 -23.11 1.87 16.03
N VAL A 140 -22.76 2.79 15.17
CA VAL A 140 -23.11 2.81 13.75
C VAL A 140 -21.83 2.64 12.92
N GLN A 141 -21.86 1.72 11.96
CA GLN A 141 -20.80 1.53 10.97
C GLN A 141 -21.41 1.39 9.57
N THR A 142 -20.72 1.93 8.56
CA THR A 142 -21.16 1.90 7.16
C THR A 142 -20.13 1.27 6.21
N PHE A 143 -19.03 0.73 6.73
CA PHE A 143 -17.97 0.12 5.93
C PHE A 143 -18.35 -1.20 5.26
N VAL A 144 -19.35 -1.91 5.79
CA VAL A 144 -19.71 -3.26 5.34
C VAL A 144 -20.98 -3.20 4.49
N ASP A 145 -20.86 -2.62 3.32
CA ASP A 145 -21.80 -2.74 2.23
C ASP A 145 -21.05 -3.10 0.94
N LEU A 146 -21.06 -4.39 0.60
CA LEU A 146 -20.27 -4.89 -0.53
C LEU A 146 -20.87 -4.46 -1.88
N GLU A 147 -22.16 -4.21 -1.96
CA GLU A 147 -22.79 -3.74 -3.20
C GLU A 147 -22.43 -2.28 -3.47
N GLU A 148 -22.49 -1.43 -2.45
CA GLU A 148 -22.04 -0.03 -2.56
C GLU A 148 -20.51 0.07 -2.73
N SER A 149 -19.77 -0.89 -2.21
CA SER A 149 -18.30 -0.91 -2.28
C SER A 149 -17.77 -1.32 -3.66
N ALA A 150 -18.58 -1.95 -4.51
CA ALA A 150 -18.16 -2.38 -5.85
C ALA A 150 -17.98 -1.17 -6.78
N ARG A 151 -16.82 -1.12 -7.48
CA ARG A 151 -16.41 0.00 -8.37
C ARG A 151 -16.18 -0.44 -9.82
N GLY A 152 -16.64 -1.62 -10.22
CA GLY A 152 -16.45 -2.18 -11.56
C GLY A 152 -15.16 -2.98 -11.73
N THR A 153 -14.94 -3.44 -12.95
CA THR A 153 -13.81 -4.30 -13.36
C THR A 153 -12.65 -3.47 -13.91
N THR A 154 -11.51 -4.10 -14.20
CA THR A 154 -10.36 -3.47 -14.88
C THR A 154 -10.70 -2.95 -16.29
N GLN A 155 -11.76 -3.43 -16.91
CA GLN A 155 -12.22 -2.97 -18.22
C GLN A 155 -13.14 -1.73 -18.11
N GLU A 156 -13.79 -1.55 -16.97
CA GLU A 156 -14.77 -0.48 -16.72
C GLU A 156 -14.18 0.67 -15.91
N THR A 157 -13.15 0.39 -15.12
CA THR A 157 -12.60 1.34 -14.15
C THR A 157 -11.13 1.56 -14.41
N GLN A 158 -10.75 2.82 -14.60
CA GLN A 158 -9.36 3.25 -14.67
C GLN A 158 -9.11 4.38 -13.69
N PHE A 159 -8.10 4.20 -12.85
CA PHE A 159 -7.68 5.23 -11.90
C PHE A 159 -6.55 6.04 -12.49
N TYR A 160 -6.88 7.23 -12.98
CA TYR A 160 -5.89 8.20 -13.41
C TYR A 160 -5.22 8.87 -12.22
N THR A 161 -3.97 9.18 -12.38
CA THR A 161 -3.13 9.79 -11.33
C THR A 161 -2.31 10.92 -11.93
N GLY A 162 -1.63 11.69 -11.10
CA GLY A 162 -0.67 12.68 -11.60
C GLY A 162 0.47 12.04 -12.40
N VAL A 163 0.84 10.78 -12.10
CA VAL A 163 1.89 10.03 -12.81
C VAL A 163 1.38 9.44 -14.12
N ASP A 164 0.12 9.03 -14.13
CA ASP A 164 -0.60 8.49 -15.29
C ASP A 164 -1.91 9.27 -15.50
N PRO A 165 -1.83 10.48 -16.07
CA PRO A 165 -2.99 11.34 -16.28
C PRO A 165 -3.88 10.81 -17.40
N GLU A 166 -5.17 11.16 -17.35
CA GLU A 166 -6.13 10.82 -18.39
C GLU A 166 -5.67 11.33 -19.76
N PRO A 167 -5.74 10.50 -20.81
CA PRO A 167 -5.39 10.92 -22.17
C PRO A 167 -6.21 12.15 -22.61
N GLY A 168 -5.54 13.21 -22.98
CA GLY A 168 -6.18 14.48 -23.38
C GLY A 168 -6.49 15.44 -22.22
N SER A 169 -6.25 15.06 -20.96
CA SER A 169 -6.25 16.01 -19.84
C SER A 169 -4.99 16.89 -19.91
N THR A 170 -4.98 17.86 -20.79
CA THR A 170 -4.07 18.99 -20.67
C THR A 170 -4.55 19.86 -19.52
N GLY A 171 -3.66 20.15 -18.57
CA GLY A 171 -3.97 21.13 -17.53
C GLY A 171 -4.59 22.38 -18.17
N ALA A 172 -5.59 22.96 -17.54
CA ALA A 172 -6.51 23.97 -18.11
C ALA A 172 -5.86 25.22 -18.74
N ASP A 173 -4.53 25.29 -18.79
CA ASP A 173 -3.74 26.40 -19.31
C ASP A 173 -2.71 26.00 -20.40
N ALA A 174 -2.65 24.76 -20.84
CA ALA A 174 -1.77 24.35 -21.92
C ALA A 174 -2.45 24.65 -23.27
N GLY A 175 -2.19 25.82 -23.82
CA GLY A 175 -2.58 26.18 -25.18
C GLY A 175 -2.12 25.11 -26.18
N GLY A 176 -3.07 24.51 -26.77
CA GLY A 176 -3.22 23.66 -27.94
C GLY A 176 -2.03 23.33 -28.84
N ASP A 177 -0.97 22.77 -28.30
CA ASP A 177 0.05 22.14 -29.15
C ASP A 177 0.28 20.73 -28.59
N GLY A 178 0.16 19.71 -29.42
CA GLY A 178 0.10 18.28 -29.05
C GLY A 178 1.30 17.70 -28.28
N GLY A 179 1.63 18.36 -27.17
CA GLY A 179 2.67 17.99 -26.23
C GLY A 179 2.26 16.77 -25.35
N SER A 180 3.25 16.05 -24.87
CA SER A 180 3.03 14.99 -23.88
C SER A 180 2.38 15.58 -22.62
N PRO A 181 1.44 14.87 -21.98
CA PRO A 181 0.77 15.34 -20.77
C PRO A 181 1.79 15.59 -19.65
N GLU A 182 1.57 16.66 -18.87
CA GLU A 182 2.36 16.91 -17.66
C GLU A 182 2.18 15.75 -16.67
N ARG A 183 3.27 15.22 -16.11
CA ARG A 183 3.25 14.18 -15.11
C ARG A 183 3.65 14.76 -13.77
N ILE A 184 2.77 14.63 -12.80
CA ILE A 184 2.96 15.12 -11.43
C ILE A 184 3.18 13.93 -10.50
N PHE A 185 4.29 13.95 -9.77
CA PHE A 185 4.59 12.96 -8.74
C PHE A 185 4.16 13.50 -7.37
N PRO A 186 2.97 13.11 -6.87
CA PRO A 186 2.45 13.68 -5.63
C PRO A 186 3.31 13.21 -4.44
N VAL A 187 3.56 14.12 -3.49
CA VAL A 187 4.21 13.80 -2.22
C VAL A 187 3.15 13.67 -1.14
N VAL A 188 2.37 14.71 -0.93
CA VAL A 188 1.21 14.71 -0.02
C VAL A 188 0.06 15.51 -0.66
N ALA A 189 -1.17 15.06 -0.47
CA ALA A 189 -2.34 15.70 -1.05
C ALA A 189 -3.14 16.56 -0.04
N ASN A 190 -2.91 16.36 1.26
CA ASN A 190 -3.60 17.08 2.33
C ASN A 190 -2.80 17.06 3.64
N GLY A 191 -3.32 17.78 4.67
CA GLY A 191 -2.66 17.88 5.98
C GLY A 191 -2.55 16.55 6.72
N ASP A 192 -3.53 15.66 6.60
CA ASP A 192 -3.53 14.37 7.26
C ASP A 192 -2.39 13.49 6.72
N GLN A 193 -2.20 13.47 5.40
CA GLN A 193 -1.09 12.78 4.77
C GLN A 193 0.26 13.38 5.19
N LEU A 194 0.35 14.71 5.31
CA LEU A 194 1.56 15.36 5.81
C LEU A 194 1.89 14.92 7.25
N ILE A 195 0.89 14.86 8.13
CA ILE A 195 1.06 14.38 9.50
C ILE A 195 1.59 12.94 9.51
N VAL A 196 1.02 12.06 8.69
CA VAL A 196 1.46 10.67 8.58
C VAL A 196 2.93 10.58 8.10
N VAL A 197 3.30 11.37 7.09
CA VAL A 197 4.68 11.39 6.57
C VAL A 197 5.64 11.88 7.64
N VAL A 198 5.33 12.98 8.33
CA VAL A 198 6.17 13.52 9.40
C VAL A 198 6.28 12.51 10.55
N ALA A 199 5.18 11.92 10.99
CA ALA A 199 5.17 10.90 12.04
C ALA A 199 6.02 9.69 11.67
N GLY A 200 5.91 9.18 10.44
CA GLY A 200 6.70 8.06 9.94
C GLY A 200 8.20 8.37 9.94
N VAL A 201 8.57 9.52 9.38
CA VAL A 201 9.97 9.95 9.33
C VAL A 201 10.56 10.11 10.74
N VAL A 202 9.86 10.81 11.63
CA VAL A 202 10.31 11.05 13.01
C VAL A 202 10.45 9.73 13.77
N THR A 203 9.47 8.83 13.67
CA THR A 203 9.48 7.55 14.38
C THR A 203 10.64 6.66 13.92
N VAL A 204 10.83 6.51 12.61
CA VAL A 204 11.94 5.72 12.08
C VAL A 204 13.28 6.33 12.43
N ALA A 205 13.43 7.65 12.31
CA ALA A 205 14.68 8.35 12.65
C ALA A 205 15.02 8.22 14.14
N ALA A 206 14.04 8.42 15.04
CA ALA A 206 14.22 8.28 16.47
C ALA A 206 14.67 6.85 16.83
N ARG A 207 14.00 5.84 16.24
CA ARG A 207 14.33 4.43 16.50
C ARG A 207 15.71 4.04 15.99
N LEU A 208 16.13 4.57 14.82
CA LEU A 208 17.46 4.38 14.29
C LEU A 208 18.53 5.05 15.16
N PHE A 209 18.22 6.20 15.75
CA PHE A 209 19.11 6.90 16.66
C PHE A 209 19.31 6.12 17.97
N GLU A 210 18.22 5.67 18.60
CA GLU A 210 18.25 4.83 19.81
C GLU A 210 19.11 3.57 19.64
N ARG A 211 19.10 2.96 18.47
CA ARG A 211 19.88 1.74 18.18
C ARG A 211 21.38 2.00 17.96
N ARG A 212 21.79 3.26 17.81
CA ARG A 212 23.20 3.64 17.65
C ARG A 212 23.86 4.00 18.96
N THR A 213 23.08 4.33 19.98
CA THR A 213 23.54 4.63 21.35
C THR A 213 23.52 3.39 22.21
#